data_0075583af3548a0b5294e5efaac5fff0
#
_entry.id   0075583af3548a0b5294e5efaac5fff0
#
_cell.length_a   1.000
_cell.length_b   1.000
_cell.length_c   1.000
_cell.angle_alpha   90.00
_cell.angle_beta   90.00
_cell.angle_gamma   90.00
#
_symmetry.space_group_name_H-M   'P 1'
#
loop_
_entity.id
_entity.type
_entity.pdbx_description
1 polymer ?
#
loop_
_entity_poly.entity_id
_entity_poly.type
_entity_poly.pdbx_seq_one_letter_code
_entity_poly.pdbx_strand_id
1 'polypeptide(L)'
;MNQFKLTEYPNPKLLNAIFKHQDIWVNDRKRYKAYATLCNGYGKKKKKTPQLTITYKRKQYGDNFYGRAFTHFENRTVKPMCSTTMWNKARSSLFGYSDYDIDIVNCHPVIIYHLIQSLFVKLNNGNDFDMDVVPAYREYVFNRDAVIQSIHIDPEAIERYNQTKQDNKTHKDFIKTLFVIISYGGSIDTWKKEFLLENDDFKNTEIVKQFSTDIQFIFNKLLKNDEIKKMYQEIYAHQKQLHIENPTTSKKPSLKRVFSIIIQEYEFRIISCAMDFIKANFKKEFNITCYCYDGIQISHKSRTKTPEIDNKVDTIIQELNTHITTKTGFNTVFIHKPFRDPLPPIDPNAIETNLPQLKPFLYNETFDLPNSSQLDCRYLSDKNEFLIGSILSHKITFIKSHLGTGKTTAMKALTEMCGSASILYFAPRRSFASEVHSNFQELGFVNYQNKKEFDGYNPRVVIQMESLHHVKKEKYDIVIVDESESCLKQFSSTETHRHNLKYNHITFARIAKHATHIVCLDAFLSQHTTDIMNKLLKSVN
;
A
#
# COMPACT_ATOMS: atom_id res chain seq x y z
N MET A 1 8.36 7.39 -26.00
CA MET A 1 9.28 7.50 -24.82
C MET A 1 9.07 6.30 -23.91
N ASN A 2 10.09 5.41 -23.73
CA ASN A 2 9.94 4.19 -22.92
C ASN A 2 10.46 4.35 -21.50
N GLN A 3 11.37 5.30 -21.31
CA GLN A 3 11.93 5.68 -20.03
C GLN A 3 12.28 7.17 -20.04
N PHE A 4 12.09 7.83 -18.89
CA PHE A 4 12.48 9.24 -18.67
C PHE A 4 12.80 9.49 -17.20
N LYS A 5 13.42 10.63 -16.90
CA LYS A 5 13.80 11.03 -15.54
C LYS A 5 13.26 12.42 -15.24
N LEU A 6 12.71 12.58 -14.03
CA LEU A 6 12.29 13.86 -13.48
C LEU A 6 12.94 14.05 -12.12
N THR A 7 13.15 15.30 -11.71
CA THR A 7 13.78 15.61 -10.43
C THR A 7 12.80 16.38 -9.55
N GLU A 8 12.52 15.79 -8.40
CA GLU A 8 11.67 16.33 -7.35
C GLU A 8 12.49 17.18 -6.37
N TYR A 9 11.89 18.23 -5.85
CA TYR A 9 12.52 19.18 -4.95
C TYR A 9 11.63 19.44 -3.73
N PRO A 10 11.66 18.55 -2.72
CA PRO A 10 10.81 18.69 -1.53
C PRO A 10 11.23 19.89 -0.68
N ASN A 11 10.29 20.43 0.09
CA ASN A 11 10.55 21.49 1.05
C ASN A 11 11.64 21.07 2.04
N PRO A 12 12.78 21.79 2.10
CA PRO A 12 13.91 21.38 2.92
C PRO A 12 13.63 21.41 4.43
N LYS A 13 12.78 22.33 4.90
CA LYS A 13 12.41 22.46 6.30
C LYS A 13 11.47 21.33 6.74
N LEU A 14 10.56 20.92 5.87
CA LEU A 14 9.53 19.92 6.19
C LEU A 14 9.97 18.49 5.93
N LEU A 15 10.98 18.26 5.08
CA LEU A 15 11.39 16.93 4.65
C LEU A 15 11.68 15.96 5.81
N ASN A 16 12.35 16.42 6.87
CA ASN A 16 12.62 15.61 8.05
C ASN A 16 11.52 15.73 9.11
N ALA A 17 10.85 16.89 9.17
CA ALA A 17 9.80 17.17 10.14
C ALA A 17 8.56 16.30 9.93
N ILE A 18 8.13 16.13 8.69
CA ILE A 18 6.98 15.27 8.32
C ILE A 18 7.15 13.83 8.78
N PHE A 19 8.38 13.32 8.84
CA PHE A 19 8.64 11.96 9.32
C PHE A 19 8.15 11.69 10.75
N LYS A 20 7.99 12.74 11.55
CA LYS A 20 7.53 12.66 12.95
C LYS A 20 6.01 12.54 13.08
N HIS A 21 5.24 12.87 12.04
CA HIS A 21 3.80 12.71 12.02
C HIS A 21 3.42 11.22 11.83
N GLN A 22 3.18 10.53 12.94
CA GLN A 22 2.91 9.08 12.95
C GLN A 22 1.58 8.71 12.30
N ASP A 23 0.59 9.58 12.39
CA ASP A 23 -0.76 9.43 11.83
C ASP A 23 -0.80 9.28 10.31
N ILE A 24 0.25 9.75 9.61
CA ILE A 24 0.33 9.69 8.15
C ILE A 24 0.98 8.37 7.66
N TRP A 25 1.67 7.61 8.53
CA TRP A 25 2.64 6.60 8.13
C TRP A 25 2.30 5.17 8.56
N VAL A 26 1.06 4.76 8.53
CA VAL A 26 0.64 3.43 9.04
C VAL A 26 1.50 2.30 8.47
N ASN A 27 1.78 2.30 7.16
CA ASN A 27 2.56 1.22 6.52
C ASN A 27 3.79 1.69 5.73
N ASP A 28 3.96 2.98 5.51
CA ASP A 28 4.92 3.53 4.54
C ASP A 28 6.10 4.31 5.15
N ARG A 29 6.20 4.34 6.48
CA ARG A 29 7.25 5.10 7.19
C ARG A 29 8.68 4.75 6.73
N LYS A 30 8.95 3.47 6.48
CA LYS A 30 10.26 3.02 5.97
C LYS A 30 10.55 3.56 4.57
N ARG A 31 9.54 3.60 3.71
CA ARG A 31 9.67 4.12 2.34
C ARG A 31 9.90 5.63 2.33
N TYR A 32 9.21 6.36 3.21
CA TYR A 32 9.43 7.80 3.36
C TYR A 32 10.83 8.10 3.91
N LYS A 33 11.30 7.36 4.92
CA LYS A 33 12.67 7.49 5.45
C LYS A 33 13.71 7.29 4.35
N ALA A 34 13.53 6.27 3.50
CA ALA A 34 14.40 6.03 2.36
C ALA A 34 14.38 7.22 1.38
N TYR A 35 13.21 7.80 1.11
CA TYR A 35 13.05 8.98 0.29
C TYR A 35 13.79 10.20 0.85
N ALA A 36 13.55 10.57 2.11
CA ALA A 36 14.20 11.70 2.77
C ALA A 36 15.73 11.57 2.81
N THR A 37 16.21 10.36 3.08
CA THR A 37 17.65 10.04 3.07
C THR A 37 18.27 10.28 1.70
N LEU A 38 17.58 9.88 0.63
CA LEU A 38 18.06 10.07 -0.74
C LEU A 38 18.02 11.53 -1.19
N CYS A 39 16.98 12.26 -0.81
CA CYS A 39 16.86 13.69 -1.10
C CYS A 39 18.02 14.47 -0.48
N ASN A 40 18.39 14.15 0.76
CA ASN A 40 19.49 14.78 1.48
C ASN A 40 20.89 14.32 1.03
N GLY A 41 20.98 13.25 0.21
CA GLY A 41 22.26 12.72 -0.25
C GLY A 41 23.07 12.02 0.84
N TYR A 42 22.41 11.30 1.76
CA TYR A 42 23.06 10.57 2.85
C TYR A 42 24.18 9.64 2.35
N GLY A 43 25.36 9.71 2.97
CA GLY A 43 26.54 8.93 2.55
C GLY A 43 27.33 9.55 1.37
N LYS A 44 26.88 10.68 0.81
CA LYS A 44 27.58 11.49 -0.19
C LYS A 44 27.72 12.93 0.33
N LYS A 45 28.44 13.81 -0.37
CA LYS A 45 28.44 15.25 -0.02
C LYS A 45 26.98 15.72 0.12
N LYS A 46 26.63 16.29 1.29
CA LYS A 46 25.28 16.84 1.55
C LYS A 46 24.89 17.76 0.42
N LYS A 47 23.74 17.53 -0.19
CA LYS A 47 23.22 18.40 -1.24
C LYS A 47 22.84 19.75 -0.62
N LYS A 48 23.23 20.85 -1.27
CA LYS A 48 22.81 22.21 -0.82
C LYS A 48 21.29 22.36 -0.78
N THR A 49 20.59 21.66 -1.68
CA THR A 49 19.14 21.60 -1.76
C THR A 49 18.68 20.15 -1.86
N PRO A 50 17.74 19.71 -1.02
CA PRO A 50 17.17 18.37 -1.11
C PRO A 50 16.57 18.15 -2.50
N GLN A 51 16.95 17.07 -3.15
CA GLN A 51 16.41 16.68 -4.45
C GLN A 51 16.58 15.21 -4.72
N LEU A 52 15.63 14.62 -5.43
CA LEU A 52 15.69 13.24 -5.87
C LEU A 52 15.28 13.11 -7.33
N THR A 53 16.16 12.50 -8.14
CA THR A 53 15.82 12.17 -9.53
C THR A 53 15.15 10.78 -9.55
N ILE A 54 13.94 10.75 -10.08
CA ILE A 54 13.10 9.57 -10.22
C ILE A 54 13.16 9.10 -11.67
N THR A 55 13.39 7.81 -11.87
CA THR A 55 13.28 7.16 -13.17
C THR A 55 11.88 6.62 -13.33
N TYR A 56 11.23 6.91 -14.46
CA TYR A 56 9.93 6.37 -14.86
C TYR A 56 10.14 5.41 -16.02
N LYS A 57 9.61 4.18 -15.91
CA LYS A 57 9.68 3.15 -16.96
C LYS A 57 8.30 2.65 -17.31
N ARG A 58 8.05 2.43 -18.61
CA ARG A 58 6.84 1.81 -19.12
C ARG A 58 6.97 0.29 -19.12
N LYS A 59 5.83 -0.39 -19.03
CA LYS A 59 5.80 -1.86 -19.13
C LYS A 59 5.86 -2.29 -20.58
N GLN A 60 6.65 -3.32 -20.86
CA GLN A 60 6.77 -3.93 -22.18
C GLN A 60 5.72 -5.04 -22.36
N TYR A 61 5.16 -5.11 -23.56
CA TYR A 61 4.21 -6.12 -24.02
C TYR A 61 4.66 -6.59 -25.40
N GLY A 62 5.24 -7.80 -25.50
CA GLY A 62 5.95 -8.20 -26.70
C GLY A 62 7.11 -7.24 -27.02
N ASP A 63 7.16 -6.71 -28.24
CA ASP A 63 8.17 -5.75 -28.69
C ASP A 63 7.78 -4.28 -28.39
N ASN A 64 6.58 -4.05 -27.91
CA ASN A 64 6.02 -2.72 -27.70
C ASN A 64 5.85 -2.37 -26.21
N PHE A 65 5.73 -1.06 -25.94
CA PHE A 65 5.49 -0.52 -24.61
C PHE A 65 4.13 0.15 -24.58
N TYR A 66 3.26 -0.29 -23.67
CA TYR A 66 1.91 0.25 -23.54
C TYR A 66 1.58 0.67 -22.10
N GLY A 67 0.64 1.59 -21.99
CA GLY A 67 0.11 2.10 -20.73
C GLY A 67 1.02 3.13 -20.06
N ARG A 68 0.77 3.35 -18.78
CA ARG A 68 1.45 4.33 -17.93
C ARG A 68 2.93 3.99 -17.70
N ALA A 69 3.71 5.02 -17.45
CA ALA A 69 5.04 4.84 -16.87
C ALA A 69 4.93 4.74 -15.33
N PHE A 70 5.78 3.91 -14.74
CA PHE A 70 5.82 3.69 -13.28
C PHE A 70 7.20 4.04 -12.73
N THR A 71 7.24 4.49 -11.49
CA THR A 71 8.49 4.79 -10.80
C THR A 71 9.36 3.54 -10.68
N HIS A 72 10.62 3.66 -11.06
CA HIS A 72 11.59 2.58 -11.05
C HIS A 72 12.80 2.94 -10.18
N PHE A 73 13.08 2.07 -9.22
CA PHE A 73 14.22 2.19 -8.32
C PHE A 73 15.08 0.93 -8.44
N GLU A 74 16.28 1.08 -8.99
CA GLU A 74 17.19 -0.04 -9.19
C GLU A 74 17.82 -0.48 -7.87
N ASN A 75 17.99 -1.80 -7.70
CA ASN A 75 18.78 -2.46 -6.63
C ASN A 75 18.53 -1.93 -5.21
N ARG A 76 17.28 -1.74 -4.80
CA ARG A 76 16.94 -1.28 -3.45
C ARG A 76 16.06 -2.26 -2.72
N THR A 77 16.49 -2.63 -1.52
CA THR A 77 15.72 -3.47 -0.58
C THR A 77 14.41 -2.80 -0.16
N VAL A 78 14.43 -1.47 -0.01
CA VAL A 78 13.25 -0.65 0.27
C VAL A 78 13.05 0.32 -0.89
N LYS A 79 11.96 0.17 -1.64
CA LYS A 79 11.58 1.14 -2.68
C LYS A 79 11.15 2.45 -2.00
N PRO A 80 11.85 3.57 -2.21
CA PRO A 80 11.46 4.85 -1.61
C PRO A 80 10.13 5.32 -2.15
N MET A 81 9.48 6.23 -1.44
CA MET A 81 8.37 7.01 -1.98
C MET A 81 8.88 8.05 -2.98
N CYS A 82 7.97 8.64 -3.73
CA CYS A 82 8.16 9.83 -4.54
C CYS A 82 6.84 10.59 -4.59
N SER A 83 6.80 11.78 -5.14
CA SER A 83 5.57 12.59 -5.21
C SER A 83 4.39 11.82 -5.82
N THR A 84 4.61 11.04 -6.87
CA THR A 84 3.58 10.19 -7.51
C THR A 84 2.93 9.18 -6.54
N THR A 85 3.71 8.61 -5.62
CA THR A 85 3.27 7.50 -4.73
C THR A 85 3.11 7.93 -3.27
N MET A 86 3.31 9.22 -2.99
CA MET A 86 3.25 9.77 -1.65
C MET A 86 1.81 10.09 -1.24
N TRP A 87 1.53 9.95 0.03
CA TRP A 87 0.24 10.33 0.61
C TRP A 87 -0.05 11.81 0.40
N ASN A 88 -1.31 12.11 0.16
CA ASN A 88 -1.73 13.45 -0.25
C ASN A 88 -1.29 14.55 0.72
N LYS A 89 -1.49 14.36 2.03
CA LYS A 89 -1.07 15.33 3.05
C LYS A 89 0.44 15.60 3.02
N ALA A 90 1.26 14.56 2.94
CA ALA A 90 2.71 14.71 2.86
C ALA A 90 3.15 15.35 1.53
N ARG A 91 2.54 14.94 0.41
CA ARG A 91 2.79 15.54 -0.91
C ARG A 91 2.43 17.02 -0.93
N SER A 92 1.25 17.37 -0.43
CA SER A 92 0.80 18.77 -0.36
C SER A 92 1.74 19.65 0.48
N SER A 93 2.22 19.14 1.61
CA SER A 93 3.15 19.88 2.46
C SER A 93 4.55 20.01 1.86
N LEU A 94 5.06 18.96 1.21
CA LEU A 94 6.41 18.96 0.64
C LEU A 94 6.54 19.75 -0.65
N PHE A 95 5.50 19.79 -1.48
CA PHE A 95 5.56 20.33 -2.83
C PHE A 95 4.62 21.50 -3.06
N GLY A 96 3.53 21.61 -2.29
CA GLY A 96 2.52 22.65 -2.47
C GLY A 96 3.05 24.10 -2.37
N TYR A 97 4.22 24.29 -1.76
CA TYR A 97 4.85 25.61 -1.64
C TYR A 97 5.49 26.11 -2.93
N SER A 98 5.86 25.22 -3.86
CA SER A 98 6.63 25.56 -5.07
C SER A 98 6.10 24.94 -6.34
N ASP A 99 5.34 23.87 -6.25
CA ASP A 99 4.88 23.11 -7.41
C ASP A 99 3.41 23.42 -7.72
N TYR A 100 3.08 23.32 -8.99
CA TYR A 100 1.73 23.42 -9.53
C TYR A 100 1.33 22.05 -10.04
N ASP A 101 0.22 21.52 -9.56
CA ASP A 101 -0.34 20.22 -9.98
C ASP A 101 -1.28 20.49 -11.16
N ILE A 102 -0.90 20.04 -12.34
CA ILE A 102 -1.66 20.24 -13.58
C ILE A 102 -2.25 18.91 -14.00
N ASP A 103 -3.56 18.81 -14.01
CA ASP A 103 -4.31 17.56 -14.09
C ASP A 103 -5.37 17.62 -15.21
N ILE A 104 -5.62 16.50 -15.89
CA ILE A 104 -6.67 16.43 -16.92
C ILE A 104 -8.03 16.23 -16.26
N VAL A 105 -8.97 17.09 -16.55
CA VAL A 105 -10.36 16.98 -16.09
C VAL A 105 -11.00 15.74 -16.67
N ASN A 106 -11.53 14.85 -15.81
CA ASN A 106 -12.27 13.66 -16.23
C ASN A 106 -11.54 12.79 -17.28
N CYS A 107 -10.23 12.60 -17.09
CA CYS A 107 -9.26 12.13 -18.09
C CYS A 107 -9.75 10.92 -18.90
N HIS A 108 -9.95 9.76 -18.27
CA HIS A 108 -10.30 8.53 -19.00
C HIS A 108 -11.66 8.57 -19.70
N PRO A 109 -12.74 9.07 -19.08
CA PRO A 109 -14.01 9.25 -19.77
C PRO A 109 -13.91 10.14 -21.02
N VAL A 110 -13.16 11.23 -20.96
CA VAL A 110 -12.96 12.13 -22.09
C VAL A 110 -12.15 11.45 -23.19
N ILE A 111 -11.08 10.71 -22.86
CA ILE A 111 -10.28 9.97 -23.83
C ILE A 111 -11.14 8.93 -24.56
N ILE A 112 -11.91 8.13 -23.84
CA ILE A 112 -12.80 7.11 -24.41
C ILE A 112 -13.84 7.77 -25.34
N TYR A 113 -14.40 8.90 -24.93
CA TYR A 113 -15.34 9.67 -25.73
C TYR A 113 -14.73 10.07 -27.07
N HIS A 114 -13.56 10.66 -27.07
CA HIS A 114 -12.88 11.07 -28.31
C HIS A 114 -12.47 9.90 -29.18
N LEU A 115 -12.05 8.78 -28.60
CA LEU A 115 -11.72 7.58 -29.36
C LEU A 115 -12.92 7.02 -30.11
N ILE A 116 -14.08 6.94 -29.45
CA ILE A 116 -15.29 6.42 -30.09
C ILE A 116 -15.81 7.41 -31.15
N GLN A 117 -15.82 8.71 -30.86
CA GLN A 117 -16.20 9.76 -31.81
C GLN A 117 -15.34 9.71 -33.06
N SER A 118 -14.00 9.69 -32.92
CA SER A 118 -13.05 9.63 -34.03
C SER A 118 -13.22 8.36 -34.89
N LEU A 119 -13.55 7.23 -34.25
CA LEU A 119 -13.80 5.98 -34.95
C LEU A 119 -15.07 6.07 -35.82
N PHE A 120 -16.15 6.64 -35.27
CA PHE A 120 -17.42 6.75 -36.00
C PHE A 120 -17.36 7.74 -37.15
N VAL A 121 -16.69 8.87 -36.96
CA VAL A 121 -16.39 9.80 -38.09
C VAL A 121 -15.69 9.08 -39.24
N LYS A 122 -14.74 8.21 -38.97
CA LYS A 122 -14.07 7.40 -39.96
C LYS A 122 -14.98 6.34 -40.62
N LEU A 123 -15.82 5.67 -39.84
CA LEU A 123 -16.72 4.62 -40.33
C LEU A 123 -17.90 5.17 -41.14
N ASN A 124 -18.31 6.42 -40.87
CA ASN A 124 -19.47 7.07 -41.48
C ASN A 124 -19.08 8.08 -42.59
N ASN A 125 -17.92 7.94 -43.21
CA ASN A 125 -17.44 8.80 -44.29
C ASN A 125 -17.46 10.30 -43.94
N GLY A 126 -17.12 10.64 -42.67
CA GLY A 126 -17.02 12.03 -42.23
C GLY A 126 -18.26 12.60 -41.55
N ASN A 127 -19.37 11.84 -41.46
CA ASN A 127 -20.55 12.28 -40.71
C ASN A 127 -20.31 12.12 -39.20
N ASP A 128 -20.84 13.06 -38.42
CA ASP A 128 -20.72 13.04 -36.97
C ASP A 128 -21.35 11.76 -36.37
N PHE A 129 -20.73 11.30 -35.30
CA PHE A 129 -21.26 10.19 -34.53
C PHE A 129 -22.46 10.66 -33.71
N ASP A 130 -23.59 9.98 -33.90
CA ASP A 130 -24.74 10.17 -33.05
C ASP A 130 -24.45 9.59 -31.66
N MET A 131 -24.12 10.48 -30.72
CA MET A 131 -23.83 10.14 -29.33
C MET A 131 -25.05 9.71 -28.52
N ASP A 132 -26.24 9.80 -29.11
CA ASP A 132 -27.47 9.29 -28.49
C ASP A 132 -27.50 7.75 -28.44
N VAL A 133 -26.57 7.09 -29.13
CA VAL A 133 -26.34 5.64 -29.01
C VAL A 133 -25.68 5.24 -27.67
N VAL A 134 -25.03 6.17 -26.95
CA VAL A 134 -24.39 5.94 -25.64
C VAL A 134 -24.77 7.07 -24.67
N PRO A 135 -26.07 7.23 -24.37
CA PRO A 135 -26.61 8.40 -23.71
C PRO A 135 -26.11 8.58 -22.28
N ALA A 136 -26.02 7.50 -21.50
CA ALA A 136 -25.56 7.57 -20.12
C ALA A 136 -24.06 7.86 -20.03
N TYR A 137 -23.29 7.34 -20.98
CA TYR A 137 -21.86 7.64 -21.07
C TYR A 137 -21.62 9.11 -21.42
N ARG A 138 -22.34 9.63 -22.42
CA ARG A 138 -22.31 11.04 -22.81
C ARG A 138 -22.65 11.94 -21.62
N GLU A 139 -23.75 11.64 -20.93
CA GLU A 139 -24.20 12.41 -19.77
C GLU A 139 -23.12 12.44 -18.67
N TYR A 140 -22.50 11.29 -18.38
CA TYR A 140 -21.41 11.25 -17.40
C TYR A 140 -20.16 12.03 -17.84
N VAL A 141 -19.84 12.10 -19.12
CA VAL A 141 -18.69 12.87 -19.61
C VAL A 141 -18.91 14.37 -19.43
N PHE A 142 -20.09 14.88 -19.79
CA PHE A 142 -20.37 16.31 -19.86
C PHE A 142 -21.03 16.88 -18.58
N ASN A 143 -21.86 16.09 -17.88
CA ASN A 143 -22.62 16.51 -16.71
C ASN A 143 -22.30 15.67 -15.47
N ARG A 144 -21.04 15.31 -15.32
CA ARG A 144 -20.56 14.37 -14.30
C ARG A 144 -21.05 14.66 -12.88
N ASP A 145 -21.01 15.91 -12.44
CA ASP A 145 -21.38 16.26 -11.07
C ASP A 145 -22.90 16.12 -10.87
N ALA A 146 -23.71 16.45 -11.86
CA ALA A 146 -25.15 16.22 -11.84
C ALA A 146 -25.47 14.71 -11.80
N VAL A 147 -24.80 13.89 -12.61
CA VAL A 147 -24.94 12.43 -12.59
C VAL A 147 -24.57 11.86 -11.21
N ILE A 148 -23.46 12.31 -10.62
CA ILE A 148 -23.04 11.86 -9.30
C ILE A 148 -24.10 12.23 -8.24
N GLN A 149 -24.66 13.41 -8.29
CA GLN A 149 -25.69 13.88 -7.34
C GLN A 149 -27.03 13.15 -7.51
N SER A 150 -27.37 12.68 -8.72
CA SER A 150 -28.62 11.98 -9.00
C SER A 150 -28.68 10.55 -8.43
N ILE A 151 -27.55 9.99 -8.03
CA ILE A 151 -27.47 8.62 -7.52
C ILE A 151 -27.50 8.65 -5.99
N HIS A 152 -28.44 7.89 -5.42
CA HIS A 152 -28.61 7.85 -3.97
C HIS A 152 -27.80 6.72 -3.33
N ILE A 153 -27.07 7.07 -2.27
CA ILE A 153 -26.48 6.14 -1.29
C ILE A 153 -26.96 6.57 0.09
N ASP A 154 -27.33 5.60 0.93
CA ASP A 154 -27.70 5.88 2.30
C ASP A 154 -26.51 6.56 3.04
N PRO A 155 -26.71 7.74 3.64
CA PRO A 155 -25.68 8.40 4.43
C PRO A 155 -25.13 7.55 5.57
N GLU A 156 -25.97 6.72 6.20
CA GLU A 156 -25.55 5.81 7.27
C GLU A 156 -24.57 4.74 6.76
N ALA A 157 -24.73 4.28 5.51
CA ALA A 157 -23.80 3.35 4.89
C ALA A 157 -22.42 3.97 4.65
N ILE A 158 -22.36 5.25 4.28
CA ILE A 158 -21.12 5.99 4.13
C ILE A 158 -20.43 6.14 5.49
N GLU A 159 -21.19 6.48 6.53
CA GLU A 159 -20.67 6.63 7.88
C GLU A 159 -20.14 5.28 8.41
N ARG A 160 -20.89 4.20 8.27
CA ARG A 160 -20.51 2.83 8.62
C ARG A 160 -19.21 2.40 7.96
N TYR A 161 -19.05 2.68 6.65
CA TYR A 161 -17.81 2.42 5.93
C TYR A 161 -16.63 3.20 6.51
N ASN A 162 -16.80 4.52 6.70
CA ASN A 162 -15.75 5.39 7.20
C ASN A 162 -15.29 4.99 8.60
N GLN A 163 -16.20 4.62 9.49
CA GLN A 163 -15.88 4.09 10.81
C GLN A 163 -15.11 2.76 10.72
N THR A 164 -15.59 1.83 9.88
CA THR A 164 -14.98 0.50 9.72
C THR A 164 -13.58 0.55 9.10
N LYS A 165 -13.39 1.41 8.12
CA LYS A 165 -12.12 1.54 7.36
C LYS A 165 -11.20 2.63 7.90
N GLN A 166 -11.66 3.42 8.87
CA GLN A 166 -10.95 4.62 9.36
C GLN A 166 -10.60 5.57 8.20
N ASP A 167 -11.57 5.79 7.30
CA ASP A 167 -11.45 6.63 6.11
C ASP A 167 -12.41 7.83 6.21
N ASN A 168 -12.31 8.77 5.28
CA ASN A 168 -13.15 9.97 5.19
C ASN A 168 -13.76 10.11 3.79
N LYS A 169 -14.29 9.00 3.25
CA LYS A 169 -14.92 9.00 1.94
C LYS A 169 -16.23 9.75 1.96
N THR A 170 -16.47 10.53 0.91
CA THR A 170 -17.71 11.26 0.68
C THR A 170 -18.61 10.50 -0.27
N HIS A 171 -19.88 10.86 -0.34
CA HIS A 171 -20.83 10.38 -1.37
C HIS A 171 -20.21 10.44 -2.78
N LYS A 172 -19.58 11.59 -3.12
CA LYS A 172 -18.90 11.78 -4.40
C LYS A 172 -17.80 10.74 -4.65
N ASP A 173 -17.06 10.32 -3.63
CA ASP A 173 -15.98 9.32 -3.76
C ASP A 173 -16.55 7.92 -4.03
N PHE A 174 -17.64 7.56 -3.38
CA PHE A 174 -18.35 6.30 -3.61
C PHE A 174 -18.82 6.19 -5.06
N ILE A 175 -19.57 7.21 -5.54
CA ILE A 175 -20.14 7.20 -6.89
C ILE A 175 -19.06 7.31 -7.97
N LYS A 176 -18.03 8.14 -7.79
CA LYS A 176 -16.88 8.16 -8.69
C LYS A 176 -16.24 6.79 -8.85
N THR A 177 -16.05 6.08 -7.73
CA THR A 177 -15.44 4.75 -7.75
C THR A 177 -16.36 3.75 -8.45
N LEU A 178 -17.68 3.85 -8.30
CA LEU A 178 -18.65 3.03 -9.04
C LEU A 178 -18.44 3.17 -10.55
N PHE A 179 -18.44 4.40 -11.08
CA PHE A 179 -18.23 4.63 -12.51
C PHE A 179 -16.84 4.19 -13.00
N VAL A 180 -15.81 4.36 -12.19
CA VAL A 180 -14.46 3.84 -12.50
C VAL A 180 -14.48 2.32 -12.57
N ILE A 181 -15.07 1.63 -11.60
CA ILE A 181 -15.18 0.17 -11.59
C ILE A 181 -15.94 -0.33 -12.82
N ILE A 182 -17.07 0.28 -13.15
CA ILE A 182 -17.86 -0.10 -14.33
C ILE A 182 -17.07 0.18 -15.62
N SER A 183 -16.42 1.32 -15.75
CA SER A 183 -15.60 1.68 -16.92
C SER A 183 -14.49 0.67 -17.18
N TYR A 184 -13.94 0.07 -16.13
CA TYR A 184 -12.93 -1.01 -16.25
C TYR A 184 -13.51 -2.40 -16.04
N GLY A 185 -14.82 -2.48 -16.04
CA GLY A 185 -15.59 -3.69 -16.13
C GLY A 185 -15.72 -4.51 -14.90
N GLY A 186 -15.58 -3.92 -13.77
CA GLY A 186 -16.15 -4.46 -12.56
C GLY A 186 -17.68 -4.42 -12.61
N SER A 187 -18.31 -5.15 -11.71
CA SER A 187 -19.77 -5.12 -11.51
C SER A 187 -20.14 -4.18 -10.36
N ILE A 188 -21.40 -3.80 -10.31
CA ILE A 188 -21.98 -3.10 -9.16
C ILE A 188 -21.75 -3.92 -7.88
N ASP A 189 -21.86 -5.24 -7.94
CA ASP A 189 -21.63 -6.11 -6.78
C ASP A 189 -20.18 -6.06 -6.29
N THR A 190 -19.21 -5.90 -7.21
CA THR A 190 -17.80 -5.69 -6.84
C THR A 190 -17.64 -4.40 -6.06
N TRP A 191 -18.28 -3.33 -6.52
CA TRP A 191 -18.27 -2.03 -5.86
C TRP A 191 -19.00 -2.07 -4.51
N LYS A 192 -20.19 -2.69 -4.43
CA LYS A 192 -20.90 -2.88 -3.16
C LYS A 192 -20.03 -3.60 -2.12
N LYS A 193 -19.35 -4.67 -2.52
CA LYS A 193 -18.42 -5.41 -1.64
C LYS A 193 -17.23 -4.55 -1.18
N GLU A 194 -16.67 -3.73 -2.07
CA GLU A 194 -15.55 -2.85 -1.74
C GLU A 194 -15.95 -1.79 -0.71
N PHE A 195 -17.16 -1.25 -0.84
CA PHE A 195 -17.68 -0.20 0.03
C PHE A 195 -18.57 -0.72 1.18
N LEU A 196 -18.63 -2.02 1.39
CA LEU A 196 -19.41 -2.67 2.46
C LEU A 196 -20.90 -2.31 2.42
N LEU A 197 -21.47 -2.11 1.22
CA LEU A 197 -22.85 -1.74 1.02
C LEU A 197 -23.77 -2.96 1.05
N GLU A 198 -24.87 -2.83 1.78
CA GLU A 198 -25.98 -3.79 1.79
C GLU A 198 -26.95 -3.55 0.63
N ASN A 199 -27.96 -4.40 0.49
CA ASN A 199 -28.83 -4.31 -0.68
C ASN A 199 -29.66 -3.02 -0.72
N ASP A 200 -30.05 -2.51 0.42
CA ASP A 200 -30.92 -1.33 0.54
C ASP A 200 -30.16 0.00 0.60
N ASP A 201 -28.83 -0.05 0.81
CA ASP A 201 -27.96 1.13 0.90
C ASP A 201 -27.82 1.89 -0.42
N PHE A 202 -28.10 1.24 -1.53
CA PHE A 202 -27.91 1.78 -2.88
C PHE A 202 -29.13 1.50 -3.76
N LYS A 203 -29.71 2.56 -4.30
CA LYS A 203 -30.75 2.45 -5.32
C LYS A 203 -30.13 2.55 -6.70
N ASN A 204 -30.12 1.43 -7.42
CA ASN A 204 -29.61 1.37 -8.78
C ASN A 204 -30.54 2.16 -9.70
N THR A 205 -29.99 3.22 -10.25
CA THR A 205 -30.70 4.07 -11.20
C THR A 205 -30.53 3.53 -12.62
N GLU A 206 -31.46 3.85 -13.52
CA GLU A 206 -31.37 3.47 -14.93
C GLU A 206 -30.08 3.98 -15.58
N ILE A 207 -29.58 5.15 -15.16
CA ILE A 207 -28.33 5.72 -15.68
C ILE A 207 -27.11 4.82 -15.42
N VAL A 208 -27.04 4.12 -14.26
CA VAL A 208 -25.92 3.23 -13.93
C VAL A 208 -25.98 1.96 -14.77
N LYS A 209 -27.19 1.41 -14.99
CA LYS A 209 -27.39 0.25 -15.86
C LYS A 209 -27.05 0.59 -17.30
N GLN A 210 -27.58 1.70 -17.79
CA GLN A 210 -27.34 2.16 -19.16
C GLN A 210 -25.86 2.46 -19.38
N PHE A 211 -25.16 3.09 -18.42
CA PHE A 211 -23.73 3.35 -18.49
C PHE A 211 -22.92 2.05 -18.63
N SER A 212 -23.32 0.98 -17.94
CA SER A 212 -22.65 -0.33 -18.10
C SER A 212 -22.84 -0.91 -19.51
N THR A 213 -24.04 -0.73 -20.09
CA THR A 213 -24.35 -1.14 -21.47
C THR A 213 -23.56 -0.31 -22.48
N ASP A 214 -23.53 1.00 -22.29
CA ASP A 214 -22.78 1.94 -23.14
C ASP A 214 -21.29 1.61 -23.19
N ILE A 215 -20.66 1.34 -22.05
CA ILE A 215 -19.26 0.95 -21.97
C ILE A 215 -18.99 -0.35 -22.73
N GLN A 216 -19.86 -1.34 -22.62
CA GLN A 216 -19.70 -2.61 -23.34
C GLN A 216 -19.82 -2.38 -24.86
N PHE A 217 -20.77 -1.57 -25.28
CA PHE A 217 -20.95 -1.16 -26.67
C PHE A 217 -19.69 -0.44 -27.19
N ILE A 218 -19.20 0.56 -26.46
CA ILE A 218 -18.02 1.35 -26.81
C ILE A 218 -16.81 0.43 -27.02
N PHE A 219 -16.52 -0.46 -26.09
CA PHE A 219 -15.35 -1.35 -26.19
C PHE A 219 -15.45 -2.29 -27.40
N ASN A 220 -16.63 -2.85 -27.66
CA ASN A 220 -16.84 -3.71 -28.84
C ASN A 220 -16.64 -2.94 -30.15
N LYS A 221 -17.04 -1.67 -30.18
CA LYS A 221 -16.85 -0.82 -31.37
C LYS A 221 -15.37 -0.40 -31.52
N LEU A 222 -14.69 -0.02 -30.44
CA LEU A 222 -13.28 0.37 -30.48
C LEU A 222 -12.36 -0.75 -31.00
N LEU A 223 -12.72 -2.03 -30.81
CA LEU A 223 -11.99 -3.15 -31.40
C LEU A 223 -12.04 -3.20 -32.93
N LYS A 224 -12.88 -2.40 -33.59
CA LYS A 224 -12.88 -2.22 -35.03
C LYS A 224 -11.79 -1.26 -35.55
N ASN A 225 -11.15 -0.51 -34.64
CA ASN A 225 -9.98 0.30 -34.97
C ASN A 225 -8.73 -0.59 -34.98
N ASP A 226 -7.98 -0.57 -36.09
CA ASP A 226 -6.85 -1.48 -36.32
C ASP A 226 -5.72 -1.26 -35.30
N GLU A 227 -5.44 -0.01 -34.89
CA GLU A 227 -4.43 0.31 -33.89
C GLU A 227 -4.84 -0.25 -32.52
N ILE A 228 -6.08 -0.01 -32.11
CA ILE A 228 -6.63 -0.51 -30.84
C ILE A 228 -6.68 -2.03 -30.83
N LYS A 229 -7.10 -2.64 -31.93
CA LYS A 229 -7.14 -4.09 -32.09
C LYS A 229 -5.75 -4.71 -31.97
N LYS A 230 -4.73 -4.10 -32.60
CA LYS A 230 -3.33 -4.54 -32.48
C LYS A 230 -2.85 -4.46 -31.03
N MET A 231 -3.02 -3.30 -30.37
CA MET A 231 -2.68 -3.15 -28.96
C MET A 231 -3.39 -4.18 -28.09
N TYR A 232 -4.67 -4.41 -28.32
CA TYR A 232 -5.46 -5.40 -27.60
C TYR A 232 -4.85 -6.81 -27.73
N GLN A 233 -4.51 -7.23 -28.92
CA GLN A 233 -3.95 -8.56 -29.19
C GLN A 233 -2.61 -8.76 -28.47
N GLU A 234 -1.71 -7.80 -28.56
CA GLU A 234 -0.39 -7.87 -27.94
C GLU A 234 -0.47 -7.87 -26.39
N ILE A 235 -1.28 -6.97 -25.81
CA ILE A 235 -1.47 -6.91 -24.36
C ILE A 235 -2.14 -8.18 -23.84
N TYR A 236 -3.18 -8.67 -24.55
CA TYR A 236 -3.90 -9.88 -24.16
C TYR A 236 -3.01 -11.12 -24.21
N ALA A 237 -2.24 -11.28 -25.27
CA ALA A 237 -1.30 -12.39 -25.44
C ALA A 237 -0.25 -12.40 -24.30
N HIS A 238 0.34 -11.25 -23.99
CA HIS A 238 1.30 -11.11 -22.90
C HIS A 238 0.69 -11.43 -21.53
N GLN A 239 -0.52 -10.92 -21.23
CA GLN A 239 -1.22 -11.23 -19.98
C GLN A 239 -1.60 -12.71 -19.87
N LYS A 240 -2.00 -13.33 -20.99
CA LYS A 240 -2.32 -14.76 -21.05
C LYS A 240 -1.07 -15.60 -20.73
N GLN A 241 0.06 -15.25 -21.33
CA GLN A 241 1.32 -15.94 -21.07
C GLN A 241 1.74 -15.83 -19.60
N LEU A 242 1.70 -14.62 -19.03
CA LEU A 242 1.99 -14.41 -17.62
C LEU A 242 1.07 -15.20 -16.69
N HIS A 243 -0.20 -15.38 -17.07
CA HIS A 243 -1.15 -16.18 -16.29
C HIS A 243 -0.86 -17.67 -16.38
N ILE A 244 -0.40 -18.16 -17.52
CA ILE A 244 0.04 -19.55 -17.68
C ILE A 244 1.28 -19.84 -16.82
N GLU A 245 2.26 -18.92 -16.86
CA GLU A 245 3.50 -19.06 -16.10
C GLU A 245 3.31 -18.90 -14.58
N ASN A 246 2.38 -18.06 -14.17
CA ASN A 246 2.15 -17.70 -12.77
C ASN A 246 0.66 -17.64 -12.41
N PRO A 247 -0.07 -18.76 -12.42
CA PRO A 247 -1.54 -18.78 -12.28
C PRO A 247 -2.03 -18.30 -10.91
N THR A 248 -1.22 -18.43 -9.87
CA THR A 248 -1.56 -18.04 -8.49
C THR A 248 -1.36 -16.55 -8.22
N THR A 249 -0.42 -15.91 -8.91
CA THR A 249 -0.04 -14.51 -8.65
C THR A 249 -0.52 -13.55 -9.74
N SER A 250 -0.75 -14.03 -10.96
CA SER A 250 -1.25 -13.24 -12.07
C SER A 250 -2.75 -13.46 -12.29
N LYS A 251 -3.44 -12.39 -12.63
CA LYS A 251 -4.89 -12.45 -12.91
C LYS A 251 -5.13 -12.84 -14.36
N LYS A 252 -6.14 -13.69 -14.60
CA LYS A 252 -6.60 -14.06 -15.95
C LYS A 252 -6.89 -12.81 -16.80
N PRO A 253 -6.42 -12.73 -18.06
CA PRO A 253 -6.71 -11.60 -18.94
C PRO A 253 -8.21 -11.48 -19.18
N SER A 254 -8.68 -10.25 -19.31
CA SER A 254 -10.07 -9.95 -19.66
C SER A 254 -10.11 -8.72 -20.56
N LEU A 255 -11.15 -8.61 -21.38
CA LEU A 255 -11.39 -7.46 -22.26
C LEU A 255 -11.14 -6.14 -21.53
N LYS A 256 -11.74 -6.00 -20.38
CA LYS A 256 -11.75 -4.80 -19.57
C LYS A 256 -10.37 -4.42 -18.99
N ARG A 257 -9.57 -5.41 -18.59
CA ARG A 257 -8.17 -5.16 -18.16
C ARG A 257 -7.27 -4.71 -19.28
N VAL A 258 -7.46 -5.29 -20.46
CA VAL A 258 -6.69 -4.89 -21.63
C VAL A 258 -7.06 -3.47 -22.02
N PHE A 259 -8.35 -3.14 -22.05
CA PHE A 259 -8.79 -1.77 -22.34
C PHE A 259 -8.30 -0.74 -21.33
N SER A 260 -8.22 -1.09 -20.03
CA SER A 260 -7.60 -0.21 -19.04
C SER A 260 -6.18 0.20 -19.44
N ILE A 261 -5.38 -0.73 -19.95
CA ILE A 261 -4.01 -0.44 -20.41
C ILE A 261 -4.01 0.38 -21.70
N ILE A 262 -4.94 0.10 -22.62
CA ILE A 262 -5.08 0.87 -23.87
C ILE A 262 -5.45 2.32 -23.57
N ILE A 263 -6.39 2.57 -22.66
CA ILE A 263 -6.75 3.94 -22.28
C ILE A 263 -5.58 4.65 -21.58
N GLN A 264 -4.86 3.94 -20.72
CA GLN A 264 -3.62 4.46 -20.11
C GLN A 264 -2.52 4.73 -21.14
N GLU A 265 -2.52 4.05 -22.28
CA GLU A 265 -1.63 4.37 -23.39
C GLU A 265 -1.95 5.73 -24.00
N TYR A 266 -3.21 5.99 -24.28
CA TYR A 266 -3.63 7.30 -24.82
C TYR A 266 -3.41 8.42 -23.81
N GLU A 267 -3.72 8.19 -22.54
CA GLU A 267 -3.38 9.11 -21.45
C GLU A 267 -1.87 9.45 -21.45
N PHE A 268 -1.02 8.43 -21.50
CA PHE A 268 0.43 8.63 -21.53
C PHE A 268 0.90 9.40 -22.77
N ARG A 269 0.29 9.17 -23.93
CA ARG A 269 0.60 9.94 -25.17
C ARG A 269 0.25 11.42 -25.01
N ILE A 270 -0.89 11.72 -24.44
CA ILE A 270 -1.33 13.10 -24.15
C ILE A 270 -0.36 13.77 -23.17
N ILE A 271 -0.05 13.10 -22.06
CA ILE A 271 0.89 13.63 -21.05
C ILE A 271 2.32 13.77 -21.62
N SER A 272 2.78 12.84 -22.46
CA SER A 272 4.07 12.98 -23.13
C SER A 272 4.10 14.19 -24.04
N CYS A 273 3.05 14.45 -24.80
CA CYS A 273 2.91 15.64 -25.63
C CYS A 273 2.93 16.92 -24.77
N ALA A 274 2.24 16.91 -23.61
CA ALA A 274 2.24 18.01 -22.65
C ALA A 274 3.65 18.26 -22.07
N MET A 275 4.36 17.21 -21.69
CA MET A 275 5.74 17.33 -21.18
C MET A 275 6.69 17.90 -22.26
N ASP A 276 6.55 17.45 -23.50
CA ASP A 276 7.39 17.91 -24.61
C ASP A 276 7.10 19.38 -24.93
N PHE A 277 5.84 19.81 -24.90
CA PHE A 277 5.43 21.20 -25.07
C PHE A 277 6.06 22.10 -24.00
N ILE A 278 5.96 21.74 -22.73
CA ILE A 278 6.53 22.51 -21.61
C ILE A 278 8.06 22.58 -21.73
N LYS A 279 8.71 21.46 -22.06
CA LYS A 279 10.17 21.44 -22.25
C LYS A 279 10.62 22.30 -23.42
N ALA A 280 9.86 22.34 -24.51
CA ALA A 280 10.22 23.13 -25.69
C ALA A 280 10.09 24.63 -25.43
N ASN A 281 9.00 25.04 -24.78
CA ASN A 281 8.63 26.45 -24.69
C ASN A 281 9.02 27.10 -23.35
N PHE A 282 9.02 26.37 -22.24
CA PHE A 282 9.14 26.94 -20.89
C PHE A 282 10.31 26.40 -20.06
N LYS A 283 11.21 25.57 -20.61
CA LYS A 283 12.36 24.99 -19.86
C LYS A 283 13.32 26.02 -19.26
N LYS A 284 13.32 27.27 -19.74
CA LYS A 284 14.14 28.35 -19.16
C LYS A 284 13.60 28.80 -17.81
N GLU A 285 12.30 28.74 -17.59
CA GLU A 285 11.60 29.24 -16.42
C GLU A 285 11.08 28.09 -15.52
N PHE A 286 10.56 27.02 -16.12
CA PHE A 286 9.93 25.91 -15.38
C PHE A 286 10.65 24.58 -15.56
N ASN A 287 10.58 23.75 -14.52
CA ASN A 287 10.95 22.34 -14.54
C ASN A 287 9.69 21.48 -14.40
N ILE A 288 9.64 20.35 -15.10
CA ILE A 288 8.67 19.31 -14.79
C ILE A 288 9.26 18.48 -13.66
N THR A 289 8.58 18.43 -12.52
CA THR A 289 9.09 17.80 -11.30
C THR A 289 8.52 16.41 -11.05
N CYS A 290 7.26 16.17 -11.47
CA CYS A 290 6.61 14.89 -11.25
C CYS A 290 5.70 14.51 -12.43
N TYR A 291 5.57 13.21 -12.67
CA TYR A 291 4.56 12.59 -13.53
C TYR A 291 3.51 11.93 -12.64
N CYS A 292 2.27 12.40 -12.73
CA CYS A 292 1.15 12.02 -11.87
C CYS A 292 0.06 11.22 -12.62
N TYR A 293 0.44 10.41 -13.61
CA TYR A 293 -0.44 9.61 -14.49
C TYR A 293 -1.30 10.47 -15.42
N ASP A 294 -2.41 11.00 -14.96
CA ASP A 294 -3.34 11.89 -15.68
C ASP A 294 -2.97 13.38 -15.57
N GLY A 295 -1.77 13.65 -15.03
CA GLY A 295 -1.25 14.99 -14.84
C GLY A 295 0.27 15.06 -14.69
N ILE A 296 0.76 16.27 -14.50
CA ILE A 296 2.16 16.57 -14.25
C ILE A 296 2.28 17.66 -13.19
N GLN A 297 3.39 17.66 -12.45
CA GLN A 297 3.74 18.80 -11.61
C GLN A 297 4.85 19.60 -12.26
N ILE A 298 4.69 20.91 -12.24
CA ILE A 298 5.71 21.86 -12.70
C ILE A 298 6.09 22.80 -11.57
N SER A 299 7.32 23.26 -11.57
CA SER A 299 7.83 24.22 -10.59
C SER A 299 8.64 25.29 -11.29
N HIS A 300 8.41 26.56 -10.93
CA HIS A 300 9.28 27.64 -11.37
C HIS A 300 10.69 27.45 -10.77
N LYS A 301 11.73 27.86 -11.49
CA LYS A 301 13.12 27.64 -11.05
C LYS A 301 13.50 28.37 -9.77
N SER A 302 12.85 29.49 -9.45
CA SER A 302 12.98 30.16 -8.15
C SER A 302 12.42 29.35 -6.99
N ARG A 303 11.52 28.38 -7.26
CA ARG A 303 10.78 27.59 -6.27
C ARG A 303 9.97 28.43 -5.30
N THR A 304 9.42 29.51 -5.79
CA THR A 304 8.49 30.38 -5.09
C THR A 304 7.20 30.47 -5.87
N LYS A 305 6.12 30.82 -5.22
CA LYS A 305 4.85 31.21 -5.83
C LYS A 305 4.68 32.70 -5.62
N THR A 306 4.40 33.39 -6.69
CA THR A 306 4.06 34.83 -6.70
C THR A 306 2.92 35.04 -7.68
N PRO A 307 2.14 36.12 -7.56
CA PRO A 307 1.05 36.38 -8.50
C PRO A 307 1.50 36.38 -9.97
N GLU A 308 2.71 36.83 -10.26
CA GLU A 308 3.27 36.85 -11.62
C GLU A 308 3.52 35.41 -12.12
N ILE A 309 4.04 34.52 -11.26
CA ILE A 309 4.27 33.11 -11.59
C ILE A 309 2.92 32.38 -11.73
N ASP A 310 1.95 32.67 -10.86
CA ASP A 310 0.61 32.09 -10.93
C ASP A 310 -0.06 32.44 -12.27
N ASN A 311 -0.04 33.72 -12.68
CA ASN A 311 -0.56 34.17 -13.97
C ASN A 311 0.16 33.49 -15.15
N LYS A 312 1.48 33.28 -15.02
CA LYS A 312 2.26 32.58 -16.05
C LYS A 312 1.85 31.11 -16.18
N VAL A 313 1.56 30.45 -15.05
CA VAL A 313 1.07 29.08 -15.06
C VAL A 313 -0.31 28.98 -15.72
N ASP A 314 -1.21 29.92 -15.48
CA ASP A 314 -2.51 29.99 -16.15
C ASP A 314 -2.34 30.15 -17.68
N THR A 315 -1.41 31.01 -18.11
CA THR A 315 -1.05 31.16 -19.53
C THR A 315 -0.51 29.84 -20.11
N ILE A 316 0.40 29.17 -19.40
CA ILE A 316 0.95 27.87 -19.81
C ILE A 316 -0.18 26.86 -20.01
N ILE A 317 -1.16 26.82 -19.10
CA ILE A 317 -2.29 25.86 -19.19
C ILE A 317 -3.18 26.18 -20.41
N GLN A 318 -3.46 27.46 -20.69
CA GLN A 318 -4.24 27.87 -21.86
C GLN A 318 -3.55 27.45 -23.18
N GLU A 319 -2.26 27.77 -23.31
CA GLU A 319 -1.46 27.41 -24.48
C GLU A 319 -1.33 25.90 -24.61
N LEU A 320 -1.15 25.17 -23.48
CA LEU A 320 -1.09 23.72 -23.43
C LEU A 320 -2.37 23.07 -23.95
N ASN A 321 -3.53 23.53 -23.49
CA ASN A 321 -4.83 23.03 -23.92
C ASN A 321 -5.01 23.18 -25.45
N THR A 322 -4.65 24.34 -26.00
CA THR A 322 -4.69 24.59 -27.44
C THR A 322 -3.73 23.66 -28.19
N HIS A 323 -2.50 23.53 -27.68
CA HIS A 323 -1.48 22.65 -28.28
C HIS A 323 -1.91 21.18 -28.31
N ILE A 324 -2.43 20.66 -27.20
CA ILE A 324 -2.86 19.27 -27.08
C ILE A 324 -3.99 18.96 -28.07
N THR A 325 -5.02 19.82 -28.12
CA THR A 325 -6.12 19.66 -29.06
C THR A 325 -5.62 19.63 -30.50
N THR A 326 -4.76 20.57 -30.88
CA THR A 326 -4.21 20.67 -32.24
C THR A 326 -3.30 19.49 -32.59
N LYS A 327 -2.45 19.06 -31.66
CA LYS A 327 -1.42 18.06 -31.93
C LYS A 327 -1.92 16.63 -31.84
N THR A 328 -2.86 16.36 -30.96
CA THR A 328 -3.33 15.00 -30.65
C THR A 328 -4.74 14.71 -31.14
N GLY A 329 -5.53 15.73 -31.43
CA GLY A 329 -6.96 15.61 -31.75
C GLY A 329 -7.84 15.37 -30.52
N PHE A 330 -7.27 15.27 -29.31
CA PHE A 330 -8.04 15.11 -28.07
C PHE A 330 -8.35 16.47 -27.46
N ASN A 331 -9.63 16.78 -27.34
CA ASN A 331 -10.08 17.99 -26.65
C ASN A 331 -10.13 17.74 -25.12
N THR A 332 -8.97 17.44 -24.55
CA THR A 332 -8.80 17.30 -23.10
C THR A 332 -8.48 18.64 -22.47
N VAL A 333 -9.01 18.87 -21.28
CA VAL A 333 -8.82 20.13 -20.56
C VAL A 333 -7.90 19.90 -19.37
N PHE A 334 -6.72 20.51 -19.41
CA PHE A 334 -5.82 20.62 -18.26
C PHE A 334 -6.22 21.79 -17.40
N ILE A 335 -6.16 21.62 -16.10
CA ILE A 335 -6.39 22.66 -15.09
C ILE A 335 -5.30 22.62 -14.02
N HIS A 336 -5.08 23.74 -13.36
CA HIS A 336 -4.35 23.77 -12.10
C HIS A 336 -5.26 23.19 -11.01
N LYS A 337 -4.81 22.11 -10.36
CA LYS A 337 -5.48 21.49 -9.24
C LYS A 337 -4.73 21.85 -7.95
N PRO A 338 -5.31 22.68 -7.10
CA PRO A 338 -4.64 23.07 -5.86
C PRO A 338 -4.30 21.86 -4.99
N PHE A 339 -3.11 21.86 -4.41
CA PHE A 339 -2.77 20.91 -3.37
C PHE A 339 -3.74 21.05 -2.19
N ARG A 340 -4.32 19.94 -1.75
CA ARG A 340 -5.33 19.90 -0.68
C ARG A 340 -4.74 19.30 0.59
N ASP A 341 -5.33 19.69 1.71
CA ASP A 341 -5.07 19.08 3.01
C ASP A 341 -3.56 19.01 3.36
N PRO A 342 -2.80 20.13 3.30
CA PRO A 342 -1.45 20.12 3.83
C PRO A 342 -1.52 19.75 5.33
N LEU A 343 -0.43 19.22 5.85
CA LEU A 343 -0.29 19.07 7.29
C LEU A 343 -0.46 20.43 7.97
N PRO A 344 -0.97 20.48 9.19
CA PRO A 344 -0.96 21.71 9.99
C PRO A 344 0.42 22.35 9.97
N PRO A 345 0.53 23.68 10.08
CA PRO A 345 1.82 24.36 10.10
C PRO A 345 2.75 23.70 11.11
N ILE A 346 3.78 23.04 10.61
CA ILE A 346 4.81 22.46 11.44
C ILE A 346 5.81 23.57 11.69
N ASP A 347 5.89 24.07 12.92
CA ASP A 347 6.98 24.96 13.31
C ASP A 347 8.29 24.15 13.28
N PRO A 348 9.21 24.41 12.34
CA PRO A 348 10.47 23.70 12.28
C PRO A 348 11.35 23.94 13.52
N ASN A 349 11.11 25.04 14.24
CA ASN A 349 11.86 25.43 15.45
C ASN A 349 11.21 24.85 16.70
N ALA A 350 9.86 24.73 16.76
CA ALA A 350 9.18 24.02 17.82
C ALA A 350 9.58 22.53 17.89
N ILE A 351 10.10 21.99 16.78
CA ILE A 351 10.59 20.61 16.68
C ILE A 351 11.96 20.45 17.36
N GLU A 352 12.75 21.49 17.48
CA GLU A 352 14.04 21.44 18.19
C GLU A 352 13.90 21.65 19.69
N THR A 353 12.90 22.41 20.13
CA THR A 353 12.69 22.76 21.55
C THR A 353 11.67 21.89 22.27
N ASN A 354 10.70 21.31 21.55
CA ASN A 354 9.69 20.36 22.03
C ASN A 354 9.70 19.07 21.18
N LEU A 355 10.88 18.55 20.88
CA LEU A 355 10.94 17.11 20.82
C LEU A 355 10.36 16.68 22.16
N PRO A 356 9.14 16.05 22.22
CA PRO A 356 9.03 15.02 23.22
C PRO A 356 10.27 14.22 22.87
N GLN A 357 11.30 14.23 23.73
CA GLN A 357 12.33 13.19 23.69
C GLN A 357 11.53 12.01 23.28
N LEU A 358 11.88 11.36 22.12
CA LEU A 358 11.32 10.08 21.84
C LEU A 358 11.43 9.42 23.19
N LYS A 359 10.38 9.59 23.99
CA LYS A 359 10.23 8.76 25.14
C LYS A 359 10.40 7.45 24.46
N PRO A 360 11.51 6.75 24.66
CA PRO A 360 11.77 5.47 24.02
C PRO A 360 10.47 4.81 24.24
N PHE A 361 9.73 4.50 23.15
CA PHE A 361 8.37 4.00 23.13
C PHE A 361 7.99 3.80 24.56
N LEU A 362 7.21 4.70 25.16
CA LEU A 362 6.94 4.51 26.55
C LEU A 362 6.20 3.21 26.57
N TYR A 363 7.05 2.16 26.65
CA TYR A 363 6.62 1.00 27.34
C TYR A 363 5.86 1.57 28.51
N ASN A 364 4.62 1.19 28.64
CA ASN A 364 3.95 1.48 29.87
C ASN A 364 4.95 1.04 30.95
N GLU A 365 5.87 1.96 31.33
CA GLU A 365 6.87 1.74 32.36
C GLU A 365 6.15 1.37 33.68
N THR A 366 4.84 1.61 33.71
CA THR A 366 3.90 1.28 34.75
C THR A 366 3.26 -0.10 34.63
N PHE A 367 3.50 -0.90 33.56
CA PHE A 367 3.03 -2.27 33.60
C PHE A 367 3.98 -3.14 34.41
N ASP A 368 3.73 -3.15 35.69
CA ASP A 368 4.33 -4.12 36.61
C ASP A 368 3.54 -5.42 36.54
N LEU A 369 4.25 -6.51 36.24
CA LEU A 369 3.67 -7.83 36.33
C LEU A 369 3.29 -8.11 37.78
N PRO A 370 2.02 -8.38 38.08
CA PRO A 370 1.64 -8.74 39.46
C PRO A 370 2.44 -9.97 39.90
N ASN A 371 2.97 -9.93 41.12
CA ASN A 371 3.80 -10.99 41.72
C ASN A 371 5.09 -11.25 40.93
N SER A 372 5.68 -10.23 40.30
CA SER A 372 6.95 -10.35 39.57
C SER A 372 8.15 -10.24 40.50
N SER A 373 9.23 -10.95 40.16
CA SER A 373 10.54 -10.78 40.75
C SER A 373 11.42 -9.99 39.79
N GLN A 374 12.04 -8.93 40.27
CA GLN A 374 13.04 -8.20 39.52
C GLN A 374 14.40 -8.88 39.65
N LEU A 375 15.02 -9.20 38.52
CA LEU A 375 16.38 -9.75 38.50
C LEU A 375 17.38 -8.63 38.24
N ASP A 376 18.29 -8.43 39.17
CA ASP A 376 19.42 -7.54 39.00
C ASP A 376 20.56 -8.30 38.28
N CYS A 377 20.50 -8.27 36.96
CA CYS A 377 21.52 -8.85 36.08
C CYS A 377 21.52 -8.15 34.71
N ARG A 378 22.69 -8.08 34.11
CA ARG A 378 22.84 -7.53 32.74
C ARG A 378 22.31 -8.50 31.69
N TYR A 379 22.57 -9.78 31.87
CA TYR A 379 22.11 -10.84 30.97
C TYR A 379 21.26 -11.85 31.73
N LEU A 380 20.18 -12.29 31.16
CA LEU A 380 19.31 -13.32 31.74
C LEU A 380 20.07 -14.65 31.95
N SER A 381 21.03 -14.93 31.06
CA SER A 381 21.91 -16.11 31.18
C SER A 381 22.72 -16.15 32.48
N ASP A 382 22.98 -15.00 33.12
CA ASP A 382 23.73 -14.94 34.39
C ASP A 382 22.91 -15.49 35.56
N LYS A 383 21.60 -15.69 35.38
CA LYS A 383 20.65 -16.20 36.36
C LYS A 383 19.87 -17.41 35.85
N ASN A 384 20.46 -18.22 34.98
CA ASN A 384 19.79 -19.36 34.34
C ASN A 384 19.15 -20.33 35.35
N GLU A 385 19.82 -20.71 36.43
CA GLU A 385 19.26 -21.64 37.42
C GLU A 385 17.97 -21.11 38.02
N PHE A 386 17.95 -19.86 38.46
CA PHE A 386 16.76 -19.21 39.03
C PHE A 386 15.65 -19.12 37.97
N LEU A 387 15.98 -18.67 36.76
CA LEU A 387 15.03 -18.46 35.69
C LEU A 387 14.40 -19.79 35.25
N ILE A 388 15.20 -20.81 35.04
CA ILE A 388 14.74 -22.15 34.62
C ILE A 388 13.93 -22.80 35.74
N GLY A 389 14.38 -22.69 37.00
CA GLY A 389 13.61 -23.16 38.14
C GLY A 389 12.24 -22.47 38.23
N SER A 390 12.18 -21.17 37.99
CA SER A 390 10.91 -20.43 37.93
C SER A 390 10.01 -20.89 36.80
N ILE A 391 10.54 -21.11 35.59
CA ILE A 391 9.78 -21.60 34.44
C ILE A 391 9.20 -22.98 34.73
N LEU A 392 10.00 -23.89 35.25
CA LEU A 392 9.57 -25.27 35.51
C LEU A 392 8.64 -25.41 36.73
N SER A 393 8.53 -24.38 37.57
CA SER A 393 7.62 -24.35 38.70
C SER A 393 6.22 -23.80 38.37
N HIS A 394 6.04 -23.17 37.20
CA HIS A 394 4.80 -22.50 36.81
C HIS A 394 4.27 -22.97 35.48
N LYS A 395 2.94 -22.96 35.32
CA LYS A 395 2.27 -23.25 34.04
C LYS A 395 2.61 -22.21 32.99
N ILE A 396 2.69 -20.93 33.37
CA ILE A 396 3.06 -19.83 32.50
C ILE A 396 4.02 -18.89 33.20
N THR A 397 5.06 -18.48 32.49
CA THR A 397 6.06 -17.53 32.96
C THR A 397 6.17 -16.40 31.94
N PHE A 398 6.02 -15.16 32.41
CA PHE A 398 6.21 -13.95 31.61
C PHE A 398 7.57 -13.35 31.93
N ILE A 399 8.37 -13.06 30.89
CA ILE A 399 9.71 -12.48 31.04
C ILE A 399 9.78 -11.18 30.27
N LYS A 400 9.80 -10.05 30.98
CA LYS A 400 9.99 -8.71 30.41
C LYS A 400 11.48 -8.36 30.51
N SER A 401 12.17 -8.27 29.36
CA SER A 401 13.60 -7.99 29.35
C SER A 401 13.99 -7.28 28.06
N HIS A 402 14.85 -6.27 28.16
CA HIS A 402 15.28 -5.45 27.01
C HIS A 402 15.91 -6.26 25.87
N LEU A 403 16.07 -5.61 24.71
CA LEU A 403 16.81 -6.20 23.58
C LEU A 403 18.28 -6.40 23.95
N GLY A 404 18.85 -7.52 23.52
CA GLY A 404 20.27 -7.84 23.78
C GLY A 404 20.59 -8.33 25.18
N THR A 405 19.59 -8.67 26.00
CA THR A 405 19.76 -9.19 27.38
C THR A 405 19.91 -10.71 27.45
N GLY A 406 20.16 -11.39 26.32
CA GLY A 406 20.41 -12.84 26.31
C GLY A 406 19.17 -13.73 26.45
N LYS A 407 17.95 -13.25 26.07
CA LYS A 407 16.71 -14.04 26.10
C LYS A 407 16.86 -15.38 25.35
N THR A 408 17.34 -15.32 24.12
CA THR A 408 17.55 -16.52 23.28
C THR A 408 18.58 -17.46 23.89
N THR A 409 19.65 -16.92 24.47
CA THR A 409 20.69 -17.72 25.17
C THR A 409 20.10 -18.42 26.40
N ALA A 410 19.25 -17.74 27.18
CA ALA A 410 18.57 -18.36 28.33
C ALA A 410 17.60 -19.48 27.90
N MET A 411 16.89 -19.30 26.79
CA MET A 411 16.02 -20.35 26.24
C MET A 411 16.84 -21.53 25.66
N LYS A 412 18.05 -21.31 25.16
CA LYS A 412 18.96 -22.39 24.77
C LYS A 412 19.36 -23.21 25.99
N ALA A 413 19.76 -22.57 27.10
CA ALA A 413 20.07 -23.23 28.35
C ALA A 413 18.88 -24.02 28.94
N LEU A 414 17.66 -23.45 28.88
CA LEU A 414 16.42 -24.16 29.25
C LEU A 414 16.26 -25.45 28.42
N THR A 415 16.47 -25.35 27.11
CA THR A 415 16.34 -26.49 26.19
C THR A 415 17.36 -27.59 26.45
N GLU A 416 18.59 -27.20 26.76
CA GLU A 416 19.69 -28.11 27.12
C GLU A 416 19.39 -28.87 28.41
N MET A 417 18.91 -28.14 29.43
CA MET A 417 18.51 -28.74 30.70
C MET A 417 17.32 -29.69 30.60
N CYS A 418 16.39 -29.39 29.70
CA CYS A 418 15.19 -30.20 29.46
C CYS A 418 15.38 -31.23 28.34
N GLY A 419 16.50 -31.92 28.29
CA GLY A 419 17.03 -32.76 27.21
C GLY A 419 16.05 -33.58 26.37
N SER A 420 15.04 -34.23 26.97
CA SER A 420 14.04 -35.03 26.23
C SER A 420 12.71 -34.30 25.99
N ALA A 421 12.53 -33.10 26.50
CA ALA A 421 11.28 -32.37 26.38
C ALA A 421 10.94 -32.00 24.92
N SER A 422 9.67 -32.12 24.59
CA SER A 422 9.13 -31.60 23.34
C SER A 422 8.87 -30.11 23.46
N ILE A 423 9.38 -29.32 22.49
CA ILE A 423 9.40 -27.86 22.58
C ILE A 423 8.86 -27.25 21.28
N LEU A 424 7.88 -26.36 21.41
CA LEU A 424 7.39 -25.54 20.31
C LEU A 424 7.85 -24.10 20.52
N TYR A 425 8.67 -23.59 19.60
CA TYR A 425 9.22 -22.23 19.64
C TYR A 425 8.53 -21.34 18.62
N PHE A 426 7.80 -20.33 19.07
CA PHE A 426 7.18 -19.35 18.21
C PHE A 426 8.11 -18.19 17.92
N ALA A 427 8.26 -17.89 16.63
CA ALA A 427 9.02 -16.76 16.11
C ALA A 427 8.10 -15.80 15.34
N PRO A 428 8.24 -14.47 15.50
CA PRO A 428 7.32 -13.50 14.89
C PRO A 428 7.48 -13.36 13.37
N ARG A 429 8.64 -13.76 12.81
CA ARG A 429 8.96 -13.57 11.38
C ARG A 429 9.81 -14.72 10.85
N ARG A 430 9.78 -14.95 9.51
CA ARG A 430 10.55 -15.99 8.82
C ARG A 430 12.05 -15.87 9.04
N SER A 431 12.61 -14.66 8.92
CA SER A 431 14.04 -14.42 9.16
C SER A 431 14.44 -14.74 10.59
N PHE A 432 13.60 -14.36 11.55
CA PHE A 432 13.81 -14.68 12.96
C PHE A 432 13.68 -16.19 13.24
N ALA A 433 12.71 -16.86 12.61
CA ALA A 433 12.59 -18.33 12.72
C ALA A 433 13.83 -19.06 12.18
N SER A 434 14.43 -18.55 11.10
CA SER A 434 15.69 -19.11 10.55
C SER A 434 16.87 -18.85 11.47
N GLU A 435 16.95 -17.69 12.10
CA GLU A 435 17.99 -17.35 13.08
C GLU A 435 17.89 -18.21 14.33
N VAL A 436 16.68 -18.34 14.90
CA VAL A 436 16.43 -19.22 16.04
C VAL A 436 16.77 -20.67 15.67
N HIS A 437 16.35 -21.15 14.52
CA HIS A 437 16.67 -22.50 14.08
C HIS A 437 18.20 -22.72 13.99
N SER A 438 18.97 -21.79 13.41
CA SER A 438 20.43 -21.91 13.35
C SER A 438 21.06 -22.01 14.73
N ASN A 439 20.53 -21.30 15.73
CA ASN A 439 21.04 -21.33 17.10
C ASN A 439 20.65 -22.59 17.88
N PHE A 440 19.57 -23.29 17.47
CA PHE A 440 18.98 -24.43 18.18
C PHE A 440 19.05 -25.76 17.38
N GLN A 441 19.64 -25.74 16.20
CA GLN A 441 19.72 -26.90 15.31
C GLN A 441 20.39 -28.11 15.99
N GLU A 442 21.49 -27.90 16.70
CA GLU A 442 22.20 -28.93 17.44
C GLU A 442 21.37 -29.53 18.58
N LEU A 443 20.33 -28.85 19.02
CA LEU A 443 19.38 -29.30 20.04
C LEU A 443 18.17 -30.03 19.43
N GLY A 444 18.22 -30.41 18.16
CA GLY A 444 17.20 -31.18 17.47
C GLY A 444 15.97 -30.41 17.04
N PHE A 445 16.05 -29.07 16.90
CA PHE A 445 14.95 -28.30 16.36
C PHE A 445 14.86 -28.38 14.84
N VAL A 446 13.65 -28.50 14.34
CA VAL A 446 13.30 -28.46 12.92
C VAL A 446 12.60 -27.15 12.61
N ASN A 447 13.00 -26.49 11.52
CA ASN A 447 12.30 -25.31 11.03
C ASN A 447 11.11 -25.76 10.18
N TYR A 448 9.89 -25.26 10.47
CA TYR A 448 8.68 -25.58 9.70
C TYR A 448 8.79 -25.27 8.21
N GLN A 449 9.72 -24.43 7.79
CA GLN A 449 9.98 -24.08 6.39
C GLN A 449 10.72 -25.20 5.65
N ASN A 450 11.42 -26.08 6.37
CA ASN A 450 12.11 -27.23 5.80
C ASN A 450 11.13 -28.40 5.60
N LYS A 451 10.46 -28.43 4.47
CA LYS A 451 9.43 -29.45 4.13
C LYS A 451 9.96 -30.89 4.06
N LYS A 452 11.28 -31.09 4.04
CA LYS A 452 11.88 -32.43 4.04
C LYS A 452 11.98 -33.04 5.45
N GLU A 453 12.15 -32.17 6.44
CA GLU A 453 12.35 -32.57 7.84
C GLU A 453 11.11 -32.35 8.71
N PHE A 454 10.29 -31.37 8.34
CA PHE A 454 9.07 -31.03 9.09
C PHE A 454 7.86 -31.85 8.60
N ASP A 455 7.37 -32.75 9.44
CA ASP A 455 6.21 -33.62 9.20
C ASP A 455 4.96 -33.24 10.01
N GLY A 456 5.07 -32.27 10.89
CA GLY A 456 4.04 -31.80 11.81
C GLY A 456 3.98 -32.55 13.15
N TYR A 457 4.76 -33.62 13.35
CA TYR A 457 4.84 -34.40 14.59
C TYR A 457 6.20 -34.22 15.31
N ASN A 458 7.14 -33.49 14.72
CA ASN A 458 8.45 -33.28 15.29
C ASN A 458 8.39 -32.83 16.75
N PRO A 459 9.24 -33.39 17.65
CA PRO A 459 9.23 -33.03 19.06
C PRO A 459 9.73 -31.62 19.34
N ARG A 460 10.62 -31.08 18.50
CA ARG A 460 11.17 -29.73 18.64
C ARG A 460 11.03 -28.97 17.32
N VAL A 461 10.27 -27.87 17.37
CA VAL A 461 9.92 -27.10 16.16
C VAL A 461 10.04 -25.61 16.40
N VAL A 462 10.63 -24.91 15.42
CA VAL A 462 10.53 -23.44 15.29
C VAL A 462 9.47 -23.13 14.26
N ILE A 463 8.45 -22.33 14.62
CA ILE A 463 7.31 -22.03 13.76
C ILE A 463 6.80 -20.61 13.95
N GLN A 464 6.04 -20.12 12.97
CA GLN A 464 5.25 -18.88 13.07
C GLN A 464 3.78 -19.17 13.39
N MET A 465 3.11 -18.20 14.05
CA MET A 465 1.66 -18.32 14.39
C MET A 465 0.78 -18.59 13.16
N GLU A 466 1.09 -17.95 12.04
CA GLU A 466 0.34 -18.11 10.78
C GLU A 466 0.46 -19.52 10.15
N SER A 467 1.42 -20.30 10.58
CA SER A 467 1.73 -21.63 10.04
C SER A 467 1.33 -22.78 10.96
N LEU A 468 0.66 -22.49 12.06
CA LEU A 468 0.22 -23.49 13.06
C LEU A 468 -0.67 -24.59 12.51
N HIS A 469 -1.40 -24.33 11.43
CA HIS A 469 -2.22 -25.35 10.77
C HIS A 469 -1.42 -26.53 10.21
N HIS A 470 -0.11 -26.44 10.16
CA HIS A 470 0.76 -27.55 9.79
C HIS A 470 1.17 -28.42 10.98
N VAL A 471 0.95 -27.98 12.23
CA VAL A 471 1.29 -28.75 13.44
C VAL A 471 0.19 -29.77 13.71
N LYS A 472 0.57 -31.04 13.66
CA LYS A 472 -0.32 -32.21 13.92
C LYS A 472 -0.16 -32.74 15.34
N LYS A 473 1.02 -32.53 15.94
CA LYS A 473 1.30 -32.95 17.33
C LYS A 473 0.37 -32.21 18.30
N GLU A 474 -0.26 -32.94 19.18
CA GLU A 474 -1.32 -32.40 20.05
C GLU A 474 -0.76 -31.64 21.26
N LYS A 475 0.35 -32.10 21.79
CA LYS A 475 0.94 -31.58 23.01
C LYS A 475 2.44 -31.34 22.86
N TYR A 476 2.93 -30.24 23.43
CA TYR A 476 4.34 -29.97 23.67
C TYR A 476 4.55 -29.78 25.19
N ASP A 477 5.69 -30.20 25.71
CA ASP A 477 6.01 -30.02 27.12
C ASP A 477 6.28 -28.55 27.43
N ILE A 478 7.03 -27.88 26.56
CA ILE A 478 7.33 -26.46 26.68
C ILE A 478 6.92 -25.71 25.43
N VAL A 479 6.25 -24.59 25.62
CA VAL A 479 5.91 -23.63 24.56
C VAL A 479 6.61 -22.31 24.83
N ILE A 480 7.48 -21.89 23.90
CA ILE A 480 8.20 -20.61 23.97
C ILE A 480 7.57 -19.65 22.96
N VAL A 481 7.12 -18.50 23.41
CA VAL A 481 6.55 -17.44 22.58
C VAL A 481 7.51 -16.24 22.67
N ASP A 482 8.43 -16.17 21.72
CA ASP A 482 9.43 -15.10 21.67
C ASP A 482 8.86 -13.89 20.92
N GLU A 483 9.19 -12.68 21.38
CA GLU A 483 8.51 -11.45 20.98
C GLU A 483 6.99 -11.62 21.03
N SER A 484 6.49 -12.00 22.19
CA SER A 484 5.12 -12.45 22.41
C SER A 484 4.06 -11.43 22.00
N GLU A 485 4.30 -10.12 22.17
CA GLU A 485 3.42 -9.07 21.67
C GLU A 485 3.28 -9.11 20.14
N SER A 486 4.40 -9.30 19.45
CA SER A 486 4.41 -9.43 17.98
C SER A 486 3.75 -10.71 17.52
N CYS A 487 4.00 -11.83 18.20
CA CYS A 487 3.41 -13.12 17.87
C CYS A 487 1.89 -13.13 18.06
N LEU A 488 1.39 -12.69 19.21
CA LEU A 488 -0.05 -12.72 19.51
C LEU A 488 -0.82 -11.69 18.69
N LYS A 489 -0.22 -10.56 18.36
CA LYS A 489 -0.82 -9.55 17.49
C LYS A 489 -1.10 -10.04 16.06
N GLN A 490 -0.41 -11.11 15.62
CA GLN A 490 -0.70 -11.70 14.31
C GLN A 490 -2.13 -12.25 14.22
N PHE A 491 -2.73 -12.72 15.31
CA PHE A 491 -4.12 -13.18 15.32
C PHE A 491 -5.16 -12.09 15.02
N SER A 492 -4.79 -10.81 15.06
CA SER A 492 -5.64 -9.71 14.59
C SER A 492 -5.57 -9.47 13.07
N SER A 493 -4.64 -10.15 12.36
CA SER A 493 -4.41 -9.96 10.91
C SER A 493 -5.00 -11.10 10.09
N THR A 494 -6.10 -10.84 9.41
CA THR A 494 -6.69 -11.78 8.44
C THR A 494 -5.81 -11.99 7.22
N GLU A 495 -5.03 -11.00 6.81
CA GLU A 495 -4.12 -11.08 5.67
C GLU A 495 -2.95 -12.04 5.93
N THR A 496 -2.39 -12.02 7.15
CA THR A 496 -1.27 -12.87 7.54
C THR A 496 -1.69 -14.34 7.59
N HIS A 497 -2.82 -14.64 8.22
CA HIS A 497 -3.34 -16.00 8.38
C HIS A 497 -4.17 -16.50 7.18
N ARG A 498 -4.64 -15.62 6.32
CA ARG A 498 -5.53 -15.93 5.19
C ARG A 498 -6.76 -16.74 5.64
N HIS A 499 -7.01 -17.89 5.00
CA HIS A 499 -8.14 -18.78 5.34
C HIS A 499 -7.92 -19.60 6.62
N ASN A 500 -6.71 -19.58 7.19
CA ASN A 500 -6.33 -20.44 8.32
C ASN A 500 -6.42 -19.76 9.69
N LEU A 501 -6.89 -18.49 9.77
CA LEU A 501 -6.91 -17.75 11.03
C LEU A 501 -7.64 -18.51 12.16
N LYS A 502 -8.86 -18.95 11.90
CA LYS A 502 -9.65 -19.69 12.88
C LYS A 502 -8.98 -21.01 13.28
N TYR A 503 -8.42 -21.73 12.31
CA TYR A 503 -7.74 -23.00 12.57
C TYR A 503 -6.45 -22.79 13.37
N ASN A 504 -5.64 -21.81 13.03
CA ASN A 504 -4.42 -21.47 13.75
C ASN A 504 -4.73 -21.03 15.19
N HIS A 505 -5.79 -20.25 15.40
CA HIS A 505 -6.22 -19.84 16.74
C HIS A 505 -6.65 -21.05 17.60
N ILE A 506 -7.46 -21.96 17.05
CA ILE A 506 -7.89 -23.20 17.73
C ILE A 506 -6.67 -24.06 18.05
N THR A 507 -5.73 -24.21 17.11
CA THR A 507 -4.51 -25.00 17.31
C THR A 507 -3.64 -24.38 18.41
N PHE A 508 -3.46 -23.06 18.42
CA PHE A 508 -2.73 -22.37 19.47
C PHE A 508 -3.36 -22.56 20.84
N ALA A 509 -4.67 -22.36 20.95
CA ALA A 509 -5.41 -22.54 22.20
C ALA A 509 -5.27 -23.98 22.72
N ARG A 510 -5.41 -24.97 21.84
CA ARG A 510 -5.22 -26.38 22.18
C ARG A 510 -3.81 -26.69 22.69
N ILE A 511 -2.77 -26.20 21.98
CA ILE A 511 -1.38 -26.42 22.39
C ILE A 511 -1.08 -25.72 23.71
N ALA A 512 -1.49 -24.47 23.87
CA ALA A 512 -1.30 -23.73 25.13
C ALA A 512 -1.99 -24.40 26.32
N LYS A 513 -3.20 -24.94 26.11
CA LYS A 513 -3.92 -25.70 27.15
C LYS A 513 -3.13 -26.91 27.65
N HIS A 514 -2.62 -27.71 26.71
CA HIS A 514 -2.00 -28.99 27.01
C HIS A 514 -0.50 -28.93 27.31
N ALA A 515 0.16 -27.78 27.03
CA ALA A 515 1.57 -27.58 27.37
C ALA A 515 1.78 -27.74 28.87
N THR A 516 2.91 -28.26 29.30
CA THR A 516 3.28 -28.30 30.72
C THR A 516 3.73 -26.92 31.17
N HIS A 517 4.57 -26.27 30.39
CA HIS A 517 5.08 -24.94 30.67
C HIS A 517 4.96 -24.03 29.44
N ILE A 518 4.64 -22.76 29.66
CA ILE A 518 4.59 -21.72 28.63
C ILE A 518 5.49 -20.59 29.06
N VAL A 519 6.35 -20.12 28.16
CA VAL A 519 7.23 -18.96 28.39
C VAL A 519 6.92 -17.89 27.37
N CYS A 520 6.49 -16.73 27.81
CA CYS A 520 6.29 -15.54 26.99
C CYS A 520 7.43 -14.55 27.22
N LEU A 521 8.22 -14.30 26.20
CA LEU A 521 9.37 -13.41 26.22
C LEU A 521 9.07 -12.16 25.42
N ASP A 522 9.28 -10.98 25.98
CA ASP A 522 9.20 -9.73 25.22
C ASP A 522 9.98 -8.61 25.90
N ALA A 523 10.56 -7.73 25.13
CA ALA A 523 11.06 -6.46 25.65
C ALA A 523 9.91 -5.50 25.98
N PHE A 524 8.74 -5.75 25.43
CA PHE A 524 7.56 -4.89 25.33
C PHE A 524 6.33 -5.53 25.97
N LEU A 525 6.54 -6.51 26.79
CA LEU A 525 5.47 -7.24 27.44
C LEU A 525 4.45 -6.29 28.08
N SER A 526 3.19 -6.43 27.71
CA SER A 526 2.08 -5.58 28.15
C SER A 526 0.95 -6.39 28.79
N GLN A 527 -0.01 -5.67 29.38
CA GLN A 527 -1.25 -6.25 29.91
C GLN A 527 -1.98 -7.07 28.85
N HIS A 528 -1.89 -6.68 27.58
CA HIS A 528 -2.55 -7.37 26.47
C HIS A 528 -2.08 -8.83 26.34
N THR A 529 -0.77 -9.08 26.35
CA THR A 529 -0.23 -10.44 26.29
C THR A 529 -0.66 -11.27 27.49
N THR A 530 -0.58 -10.71 28.70
CA THR A 530 -0.98 -11.43 29.93
C THR A 530 -2.46 -11.74 29.93
N ASP A 531 -3.31 -10.82 29.48
CA ASP A 531 -4.76 -11.02 29.41
C ASP A 531 -5.15 -12.10 28.40
N ILE A 532 -4.55 -12.09 27.20
CA ILE A 532 -4.80 -13.12 26.18
C ILE A 532 -4.41 -14.50 26.74
N MET A 533 -3.21 -14.62 27.27
CA MET A 533 -2.72 -15.92 27.76
C MET A 533 -3.54 -16.42 28.96
N ASN A 534 -3.89 -15.56 29.88
CA ASN A 534 -4.74 -15.89 31.02
C ASN A 534 -6.17 -16.28 30.60
N LYS A 535 -6.75 -15.61 29.59
CA LYS A 535 -8.06 -15.96 29.03
C LYS A 535 -8.01 -17.33 28.33
N LEU A 536 -6.97 -17.59 27.54
CA LEU A 536 -6.77 -18.89 26.89
C LEU A 536 -6.67 -20.04 27.91
N LEU A 537 -6.02 -19.81 29.05
CA LEU A 537 -5.89 -20.82 30.09
C LEU A 537 -7.17 -20.97 30.95
N LYS A 538 -7.95 -19.89 31.13
CA LYS A 538 -9.21 -19.90 31.91
C LYS A 538 -10.43 -20.41 31.13
N SER A 539 -10.47 -20.25 29.81
CA SER A 539 -11.60 -20.66 28.96
C SER A 539 -11.77 -22.18 28.85
N VAL A 540 -11.25 -22.91 29.83
CA VAL A 540 -11.03 -24.34 29.77
C VAL A 540 -11.48 -25.10 31.05
N ASN A 541 -12.19 -24.45 31.93
CA ASN A 541 -12.88 -25.08 33.04
C ASN A 541 -14.36 -25.33 32.71
#